data_4290f9e395ce2387199834e5257d69ea
#
_entry.id   4290f9e395ce2387199834e5257d69ea
#
_cell.length_a   1.000
_cell.length_b   1.000
_cell.length_c   1.000
_cell.angle_alpha   90.00
_cell.angle_beta   90.00
_cell.angle_gamma   90.00
#
_symmetry.space_group_name_H-M   'P 1'
#
loop_
_entity.id
_entity.type
_entity.pdbx_description
1 polymer ?
#
loop_
_entity_poly.entity_id
_entity_poly.type
_entity_poly.pdbx_seq_one_letter_code
_entity_poly.pdbx_strand_id
1 'polypeptide(L)'
;LLTKKGGFSPKKYALFKICNFSVMKKCNVIFLFLIIFINLDFNLIEAKETPQEQFERGLCYLRGDGVDKDLEKAVSLIEKSAQQGHAHAQFYLGLFYAQGEIKSKNINKAVDFFKKSAQKDDTDAQFYLGLLYKNGNGVPQDFSKANLYFEKAARKGFYPAQYELGLLYLRGLGVERDFHQAKNLLEKAAQQDCDLAMVDLGMLYFYGLGVRQSYAKAKKLFEKASQHNNNEAQLLLGELYERGLGVKKNDTIAKEWYGKSCDNGNQSGCNSYRRLHLR
;
A
#
# COMPACT_ATOMS: atom_id res chain seq x y z
N LEU A 1 10.40 -18.83 13.44
CA LEU A 1 10.08 -19.24 12.06
C LEU A 1 9.19 -18.21 11.34
N LEU A 2 9.46 -16.92 11.53
CA LEU A 2 8.79 -15.81 10.82
C LEU A 2 9.89 -14.91 10.25
N THR A 3 10.63 -15.39 9.29
CA THR A 3 11.59 -14.59 8.53
C THR A 3 11.49 -14.96 7.08
N LYS A 4 10.97 -14.08 6.29
CA LYS A 4 11.50 -13.56 5.01
C LYS A 4 10.42 -13.08 4.05
N LYS A 5 10.52 -11.77 3.73
CA LYS A 5 10.29 -11.16 2.42
C LYS A 5 8.90 -11.30 1.79
N GLY A 6 7.98 -10.52 2.28
CA GLY A 6 6.85 -10.01 1.53
C GLY A 6 6.74 -8.51 1.81
N GLY A 7 7.82 -7.78 1.58
CA GLY A 7 7.78 -6.32 1.70
C GLY A 7 6.93 -5.77 0.57
N PHE A 8 5.93 -4.97 0.91
CA PHE A 8 5.21 -4.17 -0.05
C PHE A 8 6.21 -3.42 -0.93
N SER A 9 6.25 -3.73 -2.20
CA SER A 9 7.04 -2.96 -3.15
C SER A 9 6.38 -1.59 -3.29
N PRO A 10 7.09 -0.48 -3.00
CA PRO A 10 6.54 0.88 -3.16
C PRO A 10 5.95 1.13 -4.56
N LYS A 11 6.44 0.41 -5.57
CA LYS A 11 5.99 0.53 -6.97
C LYS A 11 4.52 0.14 -7.20
N LYS A 12 3.92 -0.74 -6.40
CA LYS A 12 2.53 -1.16 -6.59
C LYS A 12 1.49 -0.20 -6.01
N TYR A 13 1.84 0.56 -4.98
CA TYR A 13 0.87 1.45 -4.30
C TYR A 13 0.70 2.81 -4.95
N ALA A 14 1.75 3.39 -5.53
CA ALA A 14 1.65 4.67 -6.21
C ALA A 14 0.73 4.64 -7.46
N LEU A 15 0.51 3.45 -8.02
CA LEU A 15 -0.26 3.29 -9.27
C LEU A 15 -1.73 2.94 -9.09
N PHE A 16 -2.17 2.46 -7.92
CA PHE A 16 -3.49 1.81 -7.83
C PHE A 16 -4.65 2.67 -7.28
N LYS A 17 -4.39 3.82 -6.65
CA LYS A 17 -5.44 4.57 -5.94
C LYS A 17 -5.91 5.88 -6.59
N ILE A 18 -5.53 6.15 -7.83
CA ILE A 18 -5.82 7.45 -8.45
C ILE A 18 -6.73 7.31 -9.69
N CYS A 19 -7.64 6.36 -9.71
CA CYS A 19 -8.79 6.37 -10.60
C CYS A 19 -10.03 6.85 -9.86
N ASN A 20 -10.09 8.15 -9.55
CA ASN A 20 -11.35 8.75 -9.16
C ASN A 20 -12.01 9.34 -10.41
N PHE A 21 -13.07 8.70 -10.87
CA PHE A 21 -13.85 8.98 -12.08
C PHE A 21 -14.43 10.42 -12.15
N SER A 22 -14.31 11.19 -11.07
CA SER A 22 -14.79 12.57 -10.97
C SER A 22 -13.90 13.59 -11.68
N VAL A 23 -12.61 13.29 -11.91
CA VAL A 23 -11.66 14.25 -12.51
C VAL A 23 -11.75 14.26 -14.05
N MET A 24 -12.15 13.15 -14.66
CA MET A 24 -12.26 13.08 -16.14
C MET A 24 -13.32 13.98 -16.74
N LYS A 25 -14.34 14.40 -15.99
CA LYS A 25 -15.39 15.33 -16.49
C LYS A 25 -14.99 16.80 -16.49
N LYS A 26 -13.99 17.20 -15.70
CA LYS A 26 -13.60 18.61 -15.57
C LYS A 26 -12.60 19.09 -16.64
N CYS A 27 -11.74 18.22 -17.15
CA CYS A 27 -10.78 18.61 -18.22
C CYS A 27 -11.46 18.95 -19.57
N ASN A 28 -12.59 18.32 -19.89
CA ASN A 28 -13.29 18.57 -21.17
C ASN A 28 -14.29 19.72 -21.14
N VAL A 29 -14.76 20.16 -19.97
CA VAL A 29 -15.80 21.22 -19.88
C VAL A 29 -15.19 22.61 -19.93
N ILE A 30 -13.94 22.80 -19.50
CA ILE A 30 -13.27 24.12 -19.51
C ILE A 30 -12.91 24.55 -20.93
N PHE A 31 -12.67 23.62 -21.86
CA PHE A 31 -12.31 23.95 -23.24
C PHE A 31 -13.49 24.40 -24.10
N LEU A 32 -14.73 24.05 -23.75
CA LEU A 32 -15.94 24.45 -24.51
C LEU A 32 -16.53 25.81 -24.10
N PHE A 33 -16.20 26.33 -22.93
CA PHE A 33 -16.67 27.66 -22.48
C PHE A 33 -15.77 28.81 -22.92
N LEU A 34 -14.57 28.55 -23.41
CA LEU A 34 -13.59 29.58 -23.84
C LEU A 34 -13.83 30.11 -25.26
N ILE A 35 -14.76 29.56 -26.04
CA ILE A 35 -15.03 30.01 -27.43
C ILE A 35 -16.18 31.03 -27.49
N ILE A 36 -16.99 31.22 -26.46
CA ILE A 36 -18.20 32.06 -26.52
C ILE A 36 -18.01 33.49 -25.96
N PHE A 37 -16.88 33.81 -25.34
CA PHE A 37 -16.65 35.14 -24.74
C PHE A 37 -15.46 35.91 -25.36
N ILE A 38 -15.25 35.81 -26.67
CA ILE A 38 -14.30 36.69 -27.38
C ILE A 38 -15.04 37.93 -27.86
N ASN A 39 -15.51 38.77 -26.96
CA ASN A 39 -15.83 40.20 -27.25
C ASN A 39 -16.35 40.91 -26.00
N LEU A 40 -15.57 41.05 -24.96
CA LEU A 40 -15.75 42.11 -23.93
C LEU A 40 -14.52 42.18 -23.04
N ASP A 41 -13.80 43.31 -23.22
CA ASP A 41 -12.80 43.89 -22.32
C ASP A 41 -11.62 42.99 -21.86
N PHE A 42 -10.49 43.21 -22.53
CA PHE A 42 -9.14 42.82 -22.20
C PHE A 42 -8.70 43.49 -20.87
N ASN A 43 -9.15 42.93 -19.76
CA ASN A 43 -8.52 43.03 -18.45
C ASN A 43 -8.84 41.76 -17.67
N LEU A 44 -8.59 40.59 -18.30
CA LEU A 44 -8.49 39.34 -17.59
C LEU A 44 -7.19 39.38 -16.78
N ILE A 45 -7.31 39.72 -15.49
CA ILE A 45 -6.38 39.25 -14.47
C ILE A 45 -6.20 37.77 -14.77
N GLU A 46 -5.01 37.37 -15.28
CA GLU A 46 -4.65 35.94 -15.36
C GLU A 46 -4.91 35.36 -13.97
N ALA A 47 -6.00 34.63 -13.82
CA ALA A 47 -6.31 33.97 -12.57
C ALA A 47 -5.15 33.04 -12.27
N LYS A 48 -4.31 33.45 -11.34
CA LYS A 48 -3.11 32.70 -10.97
C LYS A 48 -3.55 31.30 -10.57
N GLU A 49 -3.13 30.32 -11.36
CA GLU A 49 -3.45 28.91 -11.16
C GLU A 49 -3.14 28.51 -9.70
N THR A 50 -4.11 27.90 -9.04
CA THR A 50 -3.95 27.45 -7.66
C THR A 50 -2.95 26.31 -7.53
N PRO A 51 -2.34 26.08 -6.36
CA PRO A 51 -1.45 24.96 -6.13
C PRO A 51 -2.09 23.61 -6.45
N GLN A 52 -3.39 23.48 -6.19
CA GLN A 52 -4.15 22.27 -6.52
C GLN A 52 -4.26 22.05 -8.03
N GLU A 53 -4.64 23.09 -8.78
CA GLU A 53 -4.75 23.01 -10.26
C GLU A 53 -3.40 22.72 -10.91
N GLN A 54 -2.34 23.35 -10.43
CA GLN A 54 -0.97 23.07 -10.91
C GLN A 54 -0.59 21.60 -10.67
N PHE A 55 -0.91 21.06 -9.51
CA PHE A 55 -0.66 19.67 -9.17
C PHE A 55 -1.46 18.72 -10.06
N GLU A 56 -2.77 18.94 -10.21
CA GLU A 56 -3.64 18.10 -11.05
C GLU A 56 -3.18 18.11 -12.52
N ARG A 57 -2.86 19.29 -13.05
CA ARG A 57 -2.30 19.40 -14.41
C ARG A 57 -0.93 18.73 -14.53
N GLY A 58 -0.09 18.83 -13.51
CA GLY A 58 1.17 18.10 -13.45
C GLY A 58 0.96 16.58 -13.51
N LEU A 59 -0.08 16.06 -12.85
CA LEU A 59 -0.45 14.64 -12.93
C LEU A 59 -0.96 14.25 -14.33
N CYS A 60 -1.71 15.13 -15.01
CA CYS A 60 -2.15 14.88 -16.37
C CYS A 60 -0.93 14.70 -17.31
N TYR A 61 0.07 15.59 -17.24
CA TYR A 61 1.31 15.44 -18.03
C TYR A 61 2.14 14.22 -17.61
N LEU A 62 2.14 13.86 -16.34
CA LEU A 62 2.87 12.68 -15.85
C LEU A 62 2.32 11.37 -16.42
N ARG A 63 1.01 11.30 -16.63
CA ARG A 63 0.29 10.10 -17.06
C ARG A 63 -0.03 10.09 -18.56
N GLY A 64 -0.15 11.27 -19.17
CA GLY A 64 -0.69 11.43 -20.51
C GLY A 64 -2.21 11.47 -20.53
N ASP A 65 -2.86 11.92 -19.44
CA ASP A 65 -4.31 11.96 -19.30
C ASP A 65 -4.86 13.22 -19.99
N GLY A 66 -5.40 13.07 -21.21
CA GLY A 66 -5.96 14.15 -22.01
C GLY A 66 -4.93 15.10 -22.65
N VAL A 67 -3.66 14.85 -22.45
CA VAL A 67 -2.50 15.56 -23.01
C VAL A 67 -1.38 14.58 -23.31
N ASP A 68 -0.47 14.92 -24.21
CA ASP A 68 0.72 14.12 -24.43
C ASP A 68 1.59 14.07 -23.17
N LYS A 69 2.12 12.89 -22.87
CA LYS A 69 2.99 12.69 -21.71
C LYS A 69 4.24 13.56 -21.82
N ASP A 70 4.46 14.40 -20.81
CA ASP A 70 5.59 15.34 -20.75
C ASP A 70 6.11 15.39 -19.30
N LEU A 71 7.19 14.66 -19.05
CA LEU A 71 7.77 14.54 -17.70
C LEU A 71 8.38 15.85 -17.20
N GLU A 72 8.93 16.68 -18.09
CA GLU A 72 9.53 17.96 -17.69
C GLU A 72 8.47 18.95 -17.24
N LYS A 73 7.38 19.07 -18.00
CA LYS A 73 6.23 19.89 -17.60
C LYS A 73 5.57 19.37 -16.32
N ALA A 74 5.39 18.04 -16.21
CA ALA A 74 4.83 17.42 -15.02
C ALA A 74 5.63 17.82 -13.77
N VAL A 75 6.94 17.62 -13.81
CA VAL A 75 7.83 17.95 -12.69
C VAL A 75 7.79 19.43 -12.37
N SER A 76 7.89 20.31 -13.37
CA SER A 76 7.85 21.77 -13.17
C SER A 76 6.57 22.23 -12.47
N LEU A 77 5.41 21.68 -12.88
CA LEU A 77 4.12 22.01 -12.28
C LEU A 77 4.00 21.46 -10.85
N ILE A 78 4.44 20.23 -10.62
CA ILE A 78 4.43 19.62 -9.27
C ILE A 78 5.39 20.37 -8.35
N GLU A 79 6.56 20.80 -8.81
CA GLU A 79 7.49 21.62 -8.04
C GLU A 79 6.88 22.99 -7.65
N LYS A 80 6.26 23.68 -8.60
CA LYS A 80 5.58 24.96 -8.33
C LYS A 80 4.48 24.78 -7.29
N SER A 81 3.65 23.76 -7.42
CA SER A 81 2.60 23.44 -6.46
C SER A 81 3.17 23.12 -5.07
N ALA A 82 4.23 22.31 -5.00
CA ALA A 82 4.89 21.94 -3.75
C ALA A 82 5.55 23.14 -3.04
N GLN A 83 6.16 24.05 -3.80
CA GLN A 83 6.73 25.29 -3.28
C GLN A 83 5.66 26.19 -2.66
N GLN A 84 4.46 26.21 -3.21
CA GLN A 84 3.29 26.89 -2.64
C GLN A 84 2.67 26.13 -1.47
N GLY A 85 3.25 25.00 -1.11
CA GLY A 85 2.88 24.24 0.07
C GLY A 85 1.78 23.22 -0.14
N HIS A 86 1.42 22.85 -1.35
CA HIS A 86 0.45 21.79 -1.59
C HIS A 86 0.98 20.44 -1.06
N ALA A 87 0.27 19.83 -0.13
CA ALA A 87 0.75 18.65 0.60
C ALA A 87 1.05 17.47 -0.33
N HIS A 88 0.11 17.15 -1.20
CA HIS A 88 0.25 15.98 -2.10
C HIS A 88 1.34 16.21 -3.15
N ALA A 89 1.57 17.46 -3.61
CA ALA A 89 2.70 17.78 -4.48
C ALA A 89 4.05 17.60 -3.76
N GLN A 90 4.13 17.98 -2.49
CA GLN A 90 5.30 17.71 -1.66
C GLN A 90 5.55 16.20 -1.51
N PHE A 91 4.51 15.41 -1.30
CA PHE A 91 4.61 13.94 -1.28
C PHE A 91 5.18 13.40 -2.60
N TYR A 92 4.66 13.83 -3.75
CA TYR A 92 5.16 13.39 -5.07
C TYR A 92 6.61 13.77 -5.32
N LEU A 93 7.04 14.98 -4.90
CA LEU A 93 8.46 15.34 -4.95
C LEU A 93 9.31 14.41 -4.07
N GLY A 94 8.82 14.06 -2.89
CA GLY A 94 9.45 13.06 -2.05
C GLY A 94 9.64 11.73 -2.79
N LEU A 95 8.62 11.26 -3.51
CA LEU A 95 8.70 10.04 -4.33
C LEU A 95 9.72 10.16 -5.45
N PHE A 96 9.76 11.28 -6.18
CA PHE A 96 10.70 11.49 -7.28
C PHE A 96 12.16 11.42 -6.79
N TYR A 97 12.45 12.01 -5.63
CA TYR A 97 13.77 11.91 -5.02
C TYR A 97 14.08 10.53 -4.43
N ALA A 98 13.08 9.82 -3.90
CA ALA A 98 13.28 8.49 -3.33
C ALA A 98 13.55 7.43 -4.39
N GLN A 99 12.84 7.49 -5.52
CA GLN A 99 12.95 6.51 -6.62
C GLN A 99 14.17 6.80 -7.51
N GLY A 100 14.45 8.07 -7.77
CA GLY A 100 15.56 8.49 -8.62
C GLY A 100 15.29 8.30 -10.13
N GLU A 101 14.05 8.03 -10.51
CA GLU A 101 13.67 7.82 -11.94
C GLU A 101 13.47 9.15 -12.69
N ILE A 102 13.01 10.19 -12.01
CA ILE A 102 12.66 11.50 -12.56
C ILE A 102 13.65 12.58 -12.09
N LYS A 103 14.04 12.51 -10.82
CA LYS A 103 15.07 13.35 -10.19
C LYS A 103 16.21 12.47 -9.71
N SER A 104 17.43 12.99 -9.68
CA SER A 104 18.58 12.28 -9.09
C SER A 104 18.23 11.79 -7.68
N LYS A 105 18.44 10.51 -7.44
CA LYS A 105 18.10 9.87 -6.16
C LYS A 105 18.73 10.61 -4.98
N ASN A 106 17.90 11.06 -4.06
CA ASN A 106 18.32 11.73 -2.85
C ASN A 106 17.34 11.46 -1.71
N ILE A 107 17.65 10.46 -0.92
CA ILE A 107 16.75 10.00 0.14
C ILE A 107 16.56 11.06 1.25
N ASN A 108 17.57 11.88 1.53
CA ASN A 108 17.45 12.94 2.54
C ASN A 108 16.44 14.00 2.09
N LYS A 109 16.51 14.44 0.81
CA LYS A 109 15.50 15.34 0.26
C LYS A 109 14.11 14.70 0.25
N ALA A 110 14.01 13.41 -0.07
CA ALA A 110 12.75 12.69 -0.01
C ALA A 110 12.14 12.73 1.39
N VAL A 111 12.93 12.44 2.42
CA VAL A 111 12.51 12.52 3.83
C VAL A 111 12.00 13.92 4.18
N ASP A 112 12.70 14.98 3.76
CA ASP A 112 12.29 16.36 4.04
C ASP A 112 10.95 16.70 3.39
N PHE A 113 10.73 16.29 2.14
CA PHE A 113 9.46 16.49 1.45
C PHE A 113 8.33 15.67 2.08
N PHE A 114 8.58 14.41 2.46
CA PHE A 114 7.58 13.61 3.16
C PHE A 114 7.23 14.21 4.53
N LYS A 115 8.20 14.76 5.28
CA LYS A 115 7.93 15.47 6.55
C LYS A 115 7.04 16.68 6.34
N LYS A 116 7.33 17.53 5.34
CA LYS A 116 6.52 18.71 5.01
C LYS A 116 5.09 18.32 4.64
N SER A 117 4.92 17.29 3.83
CA SER A 117 3.61 16.77 3.44
C SER A 117 2.85 16.17 4.63
N ALA A 118 3.51 15.34 5.44
CA ALA A 118 2.92 14.72 6.63
C ALA A 118 2.52 15.73 7.72
N GLN A 119 3.23 16.86 7.85
CA GLN A 119 2.85 17.97 8.73
C GLN A 119 1.52 18.61 8.31
N LYS A 120 1.15 18.50 7.05
CA LYS A 120 -0.14 18.92 6.49
C LYS A 120 -1.16 17.80 6.46
N ASP A 121 -0.91 16.78 7.24
CA ASP A 121 -1.80 15.65 7.45
C ASP A 121 -2.01 14.75 6.20
N ASP A 122 -1.08 14.77 5.24
CA ASP A 122 -1.10 13.87 4.09
C ASP A 122 -0.90 12.42 4.52
N THR A 123 -1.85 11.56 4.17
CA THR A 123 -1.89 10.16 4.63
C THR A 123 -0.79 9.32 4.00
N ASP A 124 -0.53 9.53 2.72
CA ASP A 124 0.48 8.78 1.99
C ASP A 124 1.88 9.13 2.52
N ALA A 125 2.13 10.42 2.76
CA ALA A 125 3.40 10.87 3.37
C ALA A 125 3.60 10.32 4.79
N GLN A 126 2.54 10.28 5.61
CA GLN A 126 2.58 9.65 6.93
C GLN A 126 2.96 8.17 6.81
N PHE A 127 2.33 7.42 5.92
CA PHE A 127 2.65 6.01 5.70
C PHE A 127 4.10 5.81 5.22
N TYR A 128 4.56 6.60 4.24
CA TYR A 128 5.93 6.49 3.73
C TYR A 128 6.98 6.84 4.78
N LEU A 129 6.75 7.85 5.62
CA LEU A 129 7.62 8.14 6.76
C LEU A 129 7.66 6.96 7.74
N GLY A 130 6.53 6.34 8.02
CA GLY A 130 6.48 5.12 8.81
C GLY A 130 7.39 4.02 8.24
N LEU A 131 7.36 3.80 6.92
CA LEU A 131 8.24 2.84 6.25
C LEU A 131 9.73 3.23 6.33
N LEU A 132 10.04 4.52 6.16
CA LEU A 132 11.42 5.00 6.24
C LEU A 132 12.00 4.80 7.64
N TYR A 133 11.24 5.14 8.69
CA TYR A 133 11.66 4.90 10.08
C TYR A 133 11.70 3.41 10.42
N LYS A 134 10.76 2.60 9.94
CA LYS A 134 10.75 1.14 10.13
C LYS A 134 12.00 0.47 9.55
N ASN A 135 12.45 0.95 8.39
CA ASN A 135 13.55 0.33 7.64
C ASN A 135 14.91 1.01 7.85
N GLY A 136 14.97 2.20 8.44
CA GLY A 136 16.19 2.99 8.57
C GLY A 136 16.68 3.58 7.24
N ASN A 137 15.78 3.88 6.31
CA ASN A 137 16.13 4.39 4.99
C ASN A 137 16.16 5.92 4.98
N GLY A 138 17.35 6.53 4.94
CA GLY A 138 17.54 7.99 4.95
C GLY A 138 17.28 8.64 6.31
N VAL A 139 16.91 7.83 7.30
CA VAL A 139 16.76 8.19 8.71
C VAL A 139 17.25 7.02 9.57
N PRO A 140 17.73 7.24 10.79
CA PRO A 140 17.99 6.14 11.72
C PRO A 140 16.71 5.32 11.93
N GLN A 141 16.85 3.98 11.99
CA GLN A 141 15.73 3.10 12.28
C GLN A 141 15.12 3.44 13.64
N ASP A 142 13.79 3.59 13.65
CA ASP A 142 13.05 3.97 14.86
C ASP A 142 11.62 3.43 14.76
N PHE A 143 11.38 2.27 15.39
CA PHE A 143 10.07 1.64 15.37
C PHE A 143 9.00 2.45 16.13
N SER A 144 9.37 3.23 17.14
CA SER A 144 8.42 4.09 17.85
C SER A 144 7.93 5.23 16.97
N LYS A 145 8.82 5.85 16.17
CA LYS A 145 8.41 6.81 15.16
C LYS A 145 7.62 6.15 14.03
N ALA A 146 8.02 4.96 13.59
CA ALA A 146 7.26 4.21 12.59
C ALA A 146 5.82 3.97 13.07
N ASN A 147 5.66 3.50 14.34
CA ASN A 147 4.35 3.33 14.95
C ASN A 147 3.52 4.61 14.94
N LEU A 148 4.10 5.74 15.39
CA LEU A 148 3.42 7.04 15.41
C LEU A 148 2.89 7.44 14.02
N TYR A 149 3.69 7.28 12.97
CA TYR A 149 3.30 7.64 11.60
C TYR A 149 2.29 6.66 11.01
N PHE A 150 2.45 5.35 11.24
CA PHE A 150 1.46 4.36 10.82
C PHE A 150 0.12 4.56 11.55
N GLU A 151 0.14 4.89 12.84
CA GLU A 151 -1.08 5.18 13.60
C GLU A 151 -1.88 6.36 13.00
N LYS A 152 -1.19 7.46 12.65
CA LYS A 152 -1.84 8.61 11.99
C LYS A 152 -2.53 8.20 10.69
N ALA A 153 -1.85 7.46 9.83
CA ALA A 153 -2.41 7.01 8.56
C ALA A 153 -3.52 5.95 8.77
N ALA A 154 -3.34 5.03 9.72
CA ALA A 154 -4.30 3.96 10.03
C ALA A 154 -5.62 4.51 10.59
N ARG A 155 -5.59 5.58 11.39
CA ARG A 155 -6.80 6.28 11.90
C ARG A 155 -7.67 6.84 10.77
N LYS A 156 -7.08 7.17 9.62
CA LYS A 156 -7.79 7.62 8.41
C LYS A 156 -8.31 6.47 7.56
N GLY A 157 -8.22 5.24 8.04
CA GLY A 157 -8.67 4.07 7.31
C GLY A 157 -7.68 3.54 6.28
N PHE A 158 -6.46 4.05 6.21
CA PHE A 158 -5.46 3.62 5.24
C PHE A 158 -4.98 2.20 5.58
N TYR A 159 -5.49 1.20 4.84
CA TYR A 159 -5.27 -0.21 5.16
C TYR A 159 -3.80 -0.66 5.13
N PRO A 160 -2.91 -0.09 4.28
CA PRO A 160 -1.49 -0.46 4.36
C PRO A 160 -0.86 -0.08 5.69
N ALA A 161 -1.27 1.08 6.25
CA ALA A 161 -0.80 1.49 7.57
C ALA A 161 -1.43 0.66 8.69
N GLN A 162 -2.70 0.27 8.56
CA GLN A 162 -3.34 -0.65 9.51
C GLN A 162 -2.62 -2.00 9.53
N TYR A 163 -2.25 -2.54 8.38
CA TYR A 163 -1.49 -3.77 8.27
C TYR A 163 -0.10 -3.64 8.91
N GLU A 164 0.68 -2.63 8.54
CA GLU A 164 2.02 -2.43 9.08
C GLU A 164 2.02 -2.19 10.59
N LEU A 165 1.05 -1.41 11.08
CA LEU A 165 0.86 -1.19 12.51
C LEU A 165 0.49 -2.49 13.23
N GLY A 166 -0.38 -3.31 12.63
CA GLY A 166 -0.71 -4.64 13.11
C GLY A 166 0.52 -5.52 13.28
N LEU A 167 1.45 -5.48 12.32
CA LEU A 167 2.72 -6.21 12.40
C LEU A 167 3.64 -5.69 13.51
N LEU A 168 3.66 -4.38 13.78
CA LEU A 168 4.44 -3.82 14.91
C LEU A 168 3.91 -4.36 16.23
N TYR A 169 2.58 -4.38 16.44
CA TYR A 169 1.97 -4.97 17.64
C TYR A 169 2.19 -6.49 17.74
N LEU A 170 2.14 -7.24 16.63
CA LEU A 170 2.43 -8.68 16.63
C LEU A 170 3.84 -9.00 17.14
N ARG A 171 4.80 -8.14 16.78
CA ARG A 171 6.22 -8.37 17.04
C ARG A 171 6.75 -7.63 18.26
N GLY A 172 5.99 -6.68 18.80
CA GLY A 172 6.45 -5.79 19.89
C GLY A 172 7.58 -4.86 19.45
N LEU A 173 7.50 -4.32 18.21
CA LEU A 173 8.52 -3.43 17.66
C LEU A 173 8.11 -1.98 17.86
N GLY A 174 8.82 -1.25 18.71
CA GLY A 174 8.54 0.14 19.06
C GLY A 174 7.28 0.35 19.91
N VAL A 175 6.57 -0.74 20.22
CA VAL A 175 5.39 -0.82 21.08
C VAL A 175 5.43 -2.14 21.86
N GLU A 176 4.72 -2.22 22.96
CA GLU A 176 4.49 -3.48 23.64
C GLU A 176 3.71 -4.44 22.74
N ARG A 177 4.09 -5.72 22.78
CA ARG A 177 3.41 -6.74 21.97
C ARG A 177 1.97 -6.92 22.44
N ASP A 178 1.04 -6.73 21.53
CA ASP A 178 -0.40 -6.87 21.80
C ASP A 178 -1.11 -7.56 20.63
N PHE A 179 -1.45 -8.83 20.83
CA PHE A 179 -2.16 -9.61 19.82
C PHE A 179 -3.60 -9.16 19.59
N HIS A 180 -4.26 -8.52 20.59
CA HIS A 180 -5.61 -7.99 20.41
C HIS A 180 -5.63 -6.74 19.54
N GLN A 181 -4.69 -5.82 19.78
CA GLN A 181 -4.53 -4.66 18.91
C GLN A 181 -4.13 -5.08 17.49
N ALA A 182 -3.20 -6.02 17.38
CA ALA A 182 -2.80 -6.57 16.07
C ALA A 182 -4.00 -7.16 15.33
N LYS A 183 -4.79 -8.03 16.00
CA LYS A 183 -6.01 -8.60 15.43
C LYS A 183 -6.95 -7.52 14.91
N ASN A 184 -7.28 -6.51 15.73
CA ASN A 184 -8.21 -5.45 15.35
C ASN A 184 -7.75 -4.67 14.11
N LEU A 185 -6.45 -4.40 14.01
CA LEU A 185 -5.84 -3.71 12.87
C LEU A 185 -5.83 -4.59 11.62
N LEU A 186 -5.46 -5.86 11.77
CA LEU A 186 -5.48 -6.83 10.67
C LEU A 186 -6.91 -7.09 10.16
N GLU A 187 -7.92 -7.13 11.06
CA GLU A 187 -9.32 -7.24 10.66
C GLU A 187 -9.75 -6.05 9.79
N LYS A 188 -9.40 -4.81 10.18
CA LYS A 188 -9.70 -3.61 9.39
C LYS A 188 -9.01 -3.63 8.03
N ALA A 189 -7.76 -4.07 7.97
CA ALA A 189 -7.05 -4.19 6.70
C ALA A 189 -7.62 -5.33 5.82
N ALA A 190 -7.97 -6.47 6.41
CA ALA A 190 -8.58 -7.60 5.70
C ALA A 190 -9.98 -7.29 5.15
N GLN A 191 -10.76 -6.42 5.81
CA GLN A 191 -12.05 -5.93 5.31
C GLN A 191 -11.90 -5.04 4.07
N GLN A 192 -10.70 -4.54 3.79
CA GLN A 192 -10.36 -3.77 2.59
C GLN A 192 -9.56 -4.63 1.57
N ASP A 193 -9.80 -5.94 1.59
CA ASP A 193 -9.23 -6.93 0.66
C ASP A 193 -7.68 -7.03 0.69
N CYS A 194 -7.04 -6.68 1.84
CA CYS A 194 -5.62 -6.91 2.04
C CYS A 194 -5.36 -8.41 2.29
N ASP A 195 -4.90 -9.12 1.29
CA ASP A 195 -4.61 -10.56 1.34
C ASP A 195 -3.53 -10.91 2.39
N LEU A 196 -2.50 -10.09 2.54
CA LEU A 196 -1.49 -10.26 3.59
C LEU A 196 -2.09 -10.16 4.99
N ALA A 197 -3.00 -9.21 5.21
CA ALA A 197 -3.68 -9.09 6.49
C ALA A 197 -4.62 -10.28 6.75
N MET A 198 -5.26 -10.83 5.69
CA MET A 198 -6.06 -12.05 5.82
C MET A 198 -5.20 -13.24 6.24
N VAL A 199 -3.98 -13.38 5.67
CA VAL A 199 -3.05 -14.45 6.05
C VAL A 199 -2.62 -14.30 7.50
N ASP A 200 -2.13 -13.12 7.91
CA ASP A 200 -1.65 -12.92 9.29
C ASP A 200 -2.78 -13.06 10.32
N LEU A 201 -3.97 -12.57 10.00
CA LEU A 201 -5.17 -12.77 10.84
C LEU A 201 -5.55 -14.27 10.92
N GLY A 202 -5.46 -14.97 9.81
CA GLY A 202 -5.67 -16.42 9.77
C GLY A 202 -4.66 -17.17 10.63
N MET A 203 -3.41 -16.74 10.65
CA MET A 203 -2.35 -17.28 11.52
C MET A 203 -2.65 -17.03 13.02
N LEU A 204 -3.20 -15.86 13.36
CA LEU A 204 -3.66 -15.62 14.75
C LEU A 204 -4.71 -16.65 15.19
N TYR A 205 -5.70 -16.94 14.34
CA TYR A 205 -6.70 -17.98 14.62
C TYR A 205 -6.13 -19.40 14.56
N PHE A 206 -5.16 -19.65 13.70
CA PHE A 206 -4.51 -20.96 13.56
C PHE A 206 -3.74 -21.33 14.84
N TYR A 207 -3.02 -20.38 15.44
CA TYR A 207 -2.23 -20.60 16.65
C TYR A 207 -2.95 -20.21 17.95
N GLY A 208 -4.08 -19.52 17.88
CA GLY A 208 -4.77 -19.03 19.08
C GLY A 208 -4.05 -17.86 19.75
N LEU A 209 -3.37 -17.00 18.98
CA LEU A 209 -2.64 -15.86 19.53
C LEU A 209 -3.58 -14.66 19.72
N GLY A 210 -3.83 -14.29 20.98
CA GLY A 210 -4.78 -13.23 21.34
C GLY A 210 -6.24 -13.52 20.99
N VAL A 211 -6.54 -14.73 20.51
CA VAL A 211 -7.89 -15.19 20.16
C VAL A 211 -8.03 -16.66 20.51
N ARG A 212 -9.28 -17.12 20.68
CA ARG A 212 -9.53 -18.57 20.77
C ARG A 212 -9.12 -19.22 19.44
N GLN A 213 -8.30 -20.27 19.51
CA GLN A 213 -7.89 -21.05 18.33
C GLN A 213 -9.10 -21.52 17.52
N SER A 214 -9.02 -21.35 16.21
CA SER A 214 -10.09 -21.77 15.30
C SER A 214 -9.55 -22.03 13.89
N TYR A 215 -9.25 -23.27 13.58
CA TYR A 215 -8.85 -23.67 12.22
C TYR A 215 -9.92 -23.38 11.17
N ALA A 216 -11.20 -23.41 11.54
CA ALA A 216 -12.29 -23.07 10.63
C ALA A 216 -12.27 -21.58 10.23
N LYS A 217 -11.98 -20.67 11.18
CA LYS A 217 -11.81 -19.24 10.86
C LYS A 217 -10.53 -19.00 10.07
N ALA A 218 -9.43 -19.65 10.45
CA ALA A 218 -8.16 -19.58 9.72
C ALA A 218 -8.36 -20.01 8.25
N LYS A 219 -9.01 -21.17 8.03
CA LYS A 219 -9.33 -21.68 6.69
C LYS A 219 -10.08 -20.65 5.84
N LYS A 220 -11.16 -20.05 6.37
CA LYS A 220 -11.95 -19.05 5.65
C LYS A 220 -11.12 -17.83 5.22
N LEU A 221 -10.20 -17.40 6.08
CA LEU A 221 -9.30 -16.29 5.78
C LEU A 221 -8.27 -16.66 4.72
N PHE A 222 -7.68 -17.85 4.82
CA PHE A 222 -6.75 -18.35 3.80
C PHE A 222 -7.46 -18.59 2.46
N GLU A 223 -8.70 -19.09 2.45
CA GLU A 223 -9.50 -19.23 1.23
C GLU A 223 -9.72 -17.88 0.53
N LYS A 224 -10.06 -16.82 1.30
CA LYS A 224 -10.21 -15.48 0.75
C LYS A 224 -8.88 -14.96 0.18
N ALA A 225 -7.79 -15.05 0.91
CA ALA A 225 -6.48 -14.62 0.44
C ALA A 225 -6.02 -15.41 -0.80
N SER A 226 -6.34 -16.71 -0.88
CA SER A 226 -6.00 -17.56 -2.02
C SER A 226 -6.68 -17.16 -3.32
N GLN A 227 -7.84 -16.47 -3.27
CA GLN A 227 -8.51 -15.92 -4.44
C GLN A 227 -7.69 -14.82 -5.13
N HIS A 228 -6.80 -14.18 -4.39
CA HIS A 228 -5.82 -13.20 -4.90
C HIS A 228 -4.48 -13.84 -5.29
N ASN A 229 -4.44 -15.16 -5.47
CA ASN A 229 -3.23 -15.95 -5.74
C ASN A 229 -2.15 -15.80 -4.68
N ASN A 230 -2.52 -15.48 -3.42
CA ASN A 230 -1.57 -15.43 -2.33
C ASN A 230 -0.99 -16.82 -2.06
N ASN A 231 0.28 -16.98 -2.36
CA ASN A 231 0.96 -18.28 -2.33
C ASN A 231 1.18 -18.83 -0.91
N GLU A 232 1.28 -17.97 0.09
CA GLU A 232 1.37 -18.35 1.50
C GLU A 232 0.01 -18.90 2.01
N ALA A 233 -1.10 -18.24 1.65
CA ALA A 233 -2.44 -18.73 1.96
C ALA A 233 -2.70 -20.11 1.35
N GLN A 234 -2.25 -20.33 0.11
CA GLN A 234 -2.36 -21.63 -0.58
C GLN A 234 -1.53 -22.70 0.13
N LEU A 235 -0.31 -22.36 0.57
CA LEU A 235 0.52 -23.28 1.37
C LEU A 235 -0.20 -23.68 2.66
N LEU A 236 -0.75 -22.71 3.39
CA LEU A 236 -1.44 -22.93 4.66
C LEU A 236 -2.75 -23.74 4.51
N LEU A 237 -3.47 -23.56 3.39
CA LEU A 237 -4.59 -24.41 3.04
C LEU A 237 -4.15 -25.87 2.82
N GLY A 238 -3.05 -26.06 2.11
CA GLY A 238 -2.45 -27.38 1.95
C GLY A 238 -2.12 -28.04 3.28
N GLU A 239 -1.54 -27.30 4.22
CA GLU A 239 -1.23 -27.78 5.58
C GLU A 239 -2.48 -28.17 6.35
N LEU A 240 -3.56 -27.39 6.29
CA LEU A 240 -4.83 -27.70 6.95
C LEU A 240 -5.38 -29.06 6.48
N TYR A 241 -5.39 -29.30 5.15
CA TYR A 241 -5.90 -30.57 4.60
C TYR A 241 -4.97 -31.75 4.84
N GLU A 242 -3.64 -31.57 4.75
CA GLU A 242 -2.68 -32.64 5.02
C GLU A 242 -2.75 -33.12 6.46
N ARG A 243 -2.92 -32.18 7.41
CA ARG A 243 -2.96 -32.48 8.85
C ARG A 243 -4.36 -32.73 9.38
N GLY A 244 -5.41 -32.46 8.60
CA GLY A 244 -6.80 -32.60 9.07
C GLY A 244 -7.18 -31.56 10.12
N LEU A 245 -6.64 -30.32 10.04
CA LEU A 245 -6.88 -29.27 11.01
C LEU A 245 -8.15 -28.50 10.66
N GLY A 246 -9.22 -28.71 11.42
CA GLY A 246 -10.53 -28.07 11.15
C GLY A 246 -11.23 -28.55 9.88
N VAL A 247 -10.67 -29.54 9.21
CA VAL A 247 -11.20 -30.21 8.01
C VAL A 247 -10.90 -31.71 8.08
N LYS A 248 -11.63 -32.53 7.32
CA LYS A 248 -11.24 -33.94 7.16
C LYS A 248 -9.91 -34.00 6.43
N LYS A 249 -8.95 -34.77 6.96
CA LYS A 249 -7.66 -35.02 6.30
C LYS A 249 -7.86 -35.49 4.86
N ASN A 250 -7.13 -34.86 3.93
CA ASN A 250 -7.19 -35.19 2.51
C ASN A 250 -5.89 -34.81 1.80
N ASP A 251 -5.04 -35.79 1.56
CA ASP A 251 -3.73 -35.59 0.95
C ASP A 251 -3.84 -35.19 -0.54
N THR A 252 -4.92 -35.56 -1.23
CA THR A 252 -5.17 -35.14 -2.64
C THR A 252 -5.45 -33.63 -2.70
N ILE A 253 -6.37 -33.13 -1.86
CA ILE A 253 -6.67 -31.69 -1.79
C ILE A 253 -5.44 -30.91 -1.28
N ALA A 254 -4.71 -31.45 -0.31
CA ALA A 254 -3.47 -30.84 0.16
C ALA A 254 -2.45 -30.67 -0.97
N LYS A 255 -2.26 -31.71 -1.79
CA LYS A 255 -1.38 -31.68 -2.96
C LYS A 255 -1.80 -30.65 -3.99
N GLU A 256 -3.10 -30.50 -4.27
CA GLU A 256 -3.61 -29.46 -5.18
C GLU A 256 -3.27 -28.05 -4.67
N TRP A 257 -3.48 -27.78 -3.37
CA TRP A 257 -3.14 -26.49 -2.78
C TRP A 257 -1.64 -26.22 -2.77
N TYR A 258 -0.81 -27.21 -2.47
CA TYR A 258 0.64 -27.08 -2.56
C TYR A 258 1.12 -26.86 -3.98
N GLY A 259 0.47 -27.49 -4.97
CA GLY A 259 0.71 -27.25 -6.40
C GLY A 259 0.47 -25.79 -6.78
N LYS A 260 -0.72 -25.25 -6.44
CA LYS A 260 -1.04 -23.82 -6.65
C LYS A 260 -0.03 -22.88 -5.97
N SER A 261 0.36 -23.19 -4.75
CA SER A 261 1.37 -22.43 -4.01
C SER A 261 2.73 -22.44 -4.71
N CYS A 262 3.12 -23.58 -5.24
CA CYS A 262 4.35 -23.75 -6.04
C CYS A 262 4.30 -22.94 -7.34
N ASP A 263 3.20 -23.04 -8.09
CA ASP A 263 2.99 -22.33 -9.35
C ASP A 263 3.02 -20.81 -9.16
N ASN A 264 2.56 -20.34 -8.00
CA ASN A 264 2.63 -18.94 -7.59
C ASN A 264 3.96 -18.56 -6.90
N GLY A 265 4.99 -19.38 -7.01
CA GLY A 265 6.37 -19.07 -6.63
C GLY A 265 6.75 -19.33 -5.17
N ASN A 266 5.95 -20.09 -4.41
CA ASN A 266 6.31 -20.47 -3.04
C ASN A 266 7.14 -21.77 -3.04
N GLN A 267 8.44 -21.66 -2.72
CA GLN A 267 9.35 -22.80 -2.68
C GLN A 267 8.92 -23.87 -1.65
N SER A 268 8.32 -23.46 -0.52
CA SER A 268 7.80 -24.39 0.49
C SER A 268 6.61 -25.21 -0.05
N GLY A 269 5.77 -24.56 -0.86
CA GLY A 269 4.69 -25.22 -1.61
C GLY A 269 5.23 -26.28 -2.55
N CYS A 270 6.27 -25.94 -3.34
CA CYS A 270 6.92 -26.90 -4.24
C CYS A 270 7.49 -28.11 -3.49
N ASN A 271 8.14 -27.87 -2.37
CA ASN A 271 8.73 -28.93 -1.56
C ASN A 271 7.64 -29.84 -0.96
N SER A 272 6.54 -29.27 -0.46
CA SER A 272 5.41 -30.02 0.08
C SER A 272 4.67 -30.81 -0.99
N TYR A 273 4.50 -30.23 -2.19
CA TYR A 273 3.93 -30.91 -3.34
C TYR A 273 4.74 -32.16 -3.72
N ARG A 274 6.07 -32.01 -3.88
CA ARG A 274 6.97 -33.15 -4.21
C ARG A 274 6.90 -34.23 -3.13
N ARG A 275 6.94 -33.86 -1.87
CA ARG A 275 6.86 -34.79 -0.72
C ARG A 275 5.59 -35.62 -0.75
N LEU A 276 4.43 -35.05 -1.08
CA LEU A 276 3.16 -35.75 -1.20
C LEU A 276 3.04 -36.54 -2.54
N HIS A 277 3.82 -36.16 -3.55
CA HIS A 277 3.82 -36.88 -4.83
C HIS A 277 4.60 -38.20 -4.77
N LEU A 278 5.58 -38.27 -3.88
CA LEU A 278 6.46 -39.43 -3.70
C LEU A 278 5.95 -40.47 -2.67
N ARG A 279 4.81 -40.15 -1.98
CA ARG A 279 4.09 -41.08 -1.10
C ARG A 279 3.02 -41.84 -1.85
#